data_97aaff128e48d800d251461d09e730a5
#
_entry.id   97aaff128e48d800d251461d09e730a5
#
_cell.length_a   1.000
_cell.length_b   1.000
_cell.length_c   1.000
_cell.angle_alpha   90.00
_cell.angle_beta   90.00
_cell.angle_gamma   90.00
#
_symmetry.space_group_name_H-M   'P 1'
#
loop_
_entity.id
_entity.type
_entity.pdbx_description
1 polymer ?
#
loop_
_entity_poly.entity_id
_entity_poly.type
_entity_poly.pdbx_seq_one_letter_code
_entity_poly.pdbx_strand_id
1 'polypeptide(L)'
;MNIAITGLGIICAIGNDCQQVLDSLVNKKTGVGMMKYLQSCHKELPVGEVKLSDDELKTLLGLPVGSLYSRTTLLGAVAVKQAMADAGLSADMLVGKKVVLISGTTVGGMDVTERILVEMRDTLQTPNTQQQSPVDYVKRHDCGSTTNEIAQICGLDCEVCTISTACSSAINSIIVGCEMLRSGEADIVIAGGSEALSKFHLNGFNTLHILDTEVCRPFDATRVGLNLGEGAGFVVLQKEDVNAKAYIGGYGNKCDAFHQTASSDDGEGAYLAMREALESSGIDKSQIDYINAHGTGTPNNDPSESVALKRIFGNDIPLVSSTKGFTGHTTSASGSIETVICVLAMQNKFVPVCYGFSHIDEACIHPFEGDDKQHRMDYVICNSFGFGGNDSSLLLMKHDRSLPPPSPVEREPECDNKSPFKGDLEGLGEFIVADITIDSMEQLADYKEYISPKEGRRMGKLMKAATLTSLMALREAGIECPDAIITATANGMLETSEKFLVDMVDNGEETLSPTLFMQSTHNTIGSAIAIRTKCHGYNITYTQGKDSMKWALRDAERLIRMGKAKTVLVGCHDESSPLFQSFYDYLNLSVPQIYSRSVVLKAK
;
A
#
# COMPACT_ATOMS: atom_id res chain seq x y z
N MET A 1 -16.01 -2.32 -18.76
CA MET A 1 -16.93 -1.69 -17.76
C MET A 1 -16.11 -0.79 -16.89
N ASN A 2 -16.46 0.50 -16.84
CA ASN A 2 -15.80 1.48 -15.97
C ASN A 2 -16.32 1.33 -14.54
N ILE A 3 -15.48 1.62 -13.57
CA ILE A 3 -15.86 1.59 -12.16
C ILE A 3 -16.02 3.03 -11.70
N ALA A 4 -17.21 3.36 -11.17
CA ALA A 4 -17.52 4.68 -10.66
C ALA A 4 -16.90 4.90 -9.27
N ILE A 5 -16.33 6.07 -9.06
CA ILE A 5 -16.01 6.63 -7.74
C ILE A 5 -17.21 7.47 -7.32
N THR A 6 -17.96 7.03 -6.31
CA THR A 6 -19.21 7.66 -5.88
C THR A 6 -19.07 8.43 -4.57
N GLY A 7 -18.04 8.15 -3.78
CA GLY A 7 -17.76 8.84 -2.53
C GLY A 7 -16.29 9.04 -2.29
N LEU A 8 -15.95 10.15 -1.65
CA LEU A 8 -14.59 10.57 -1.31
C LEU A 8 -14.49 10.86 0.19
N GLY A 9 -13.42 10.37 0.82
CA GLY A 9 -13.07 10.74 2.19
C GLY A 9 -11.58 10.92 2.33
N ILE A 10 -11.17 11.97 3.03
CA ILE A 10 -9.76 12.33 3.19
C ILE A 10 -9.54 13.06 4.53
N ILE A 11 -8.42 12.73 5.16
CA ILE A 11 -7.83 13.50 6.25
C ILE A 11 -6.32 13.44 6.12
N CYS A 12 -5.65 14.58 6.10
CA CYS A 12 -4.21 14.69 5.94
C CYS A 12 -3.67 16.01 6.53
N ALA A 13 -2.39 16.26 6.37
CA ALA A 13 -1.72 17.43 6.95
C ALA A 13 -2.33 18.79 6.55
N ILE A 14 -3.00 18.87 5.38
CA ILE A 14 -3.56 20.11 4.82
C ILE A 14 -5.08 20.24 4.96
N GLY A 15 -5.75 19.27 5.57
CA GLY A 15 -7.19 19.35 5.82
C GLY A 15 -7.78 18.09 6.38
N ASN A 16 -8.90 18.24 7.09
CA ASN A 16 -9.63 17.16 7.75
C ASN A 16 -10.80 16.63 6.91
N ASP A 17 -11.04 17.20 5.73
CA ASP A 17 -12.08 16.83 4.77
C ASP A 17 -11.71 17.34 3.37
N CYS A 18 -12.49 16.94 2.37
CA CYS A 18 -12.27 17.30 0.97
C CYS A 18 -12.24 18.82 0.73
N GLN A 19 -13.09 19.60 1.41
CA GLN A 19 -13.16 21.05 1.22
C GLN A 19 -11.92 21.75 1.76
N GLN A 20 -11.47 21.39 2.98
CA GLN A 20 -10.28 21.97 3.58
C GLN A 20 -9.01 21.63 2.77
N VAL A 21 -8.93 20.39 2.25
CA VAL A 21 -7.83 19.96 1.38
C VAL A 21 -7.83 20.77 0.09
N LEU A 22 -8.98 20.93 -0.56
CA LEU A 22 -9.12 21.75 -1.77
C LEU A 22 -8.69 23.20 -1.51
N ASP A 23 -9.18 23.80 -0.43
CA ASP A 23 -8.85 25.18 -0.05
C ASP A 23 -7.34 25.36 0.19
N SER A 24 -6.70 24.38 0.81
CA SER A 24 -5.26 24.41 1.06
C SER A 24 -4.44 24.30 -0.22
N LEU A 25 -4.84 23.41 -1.16
CA LEU A 25 -4.19 23.28 -2.46
C LEU A 25 -4.30 24.53 -3.31
N VAL A 26 -5.51 25.10 -3.41
CA VAL A 26 -5.77 26.33 -4.17
C VAL A 26 -5.01 27.52 -3.60
N ASN A 27 -4.96 27.64 -2.27
CA ASN A 27 -4.22 28.70 -1.58
C ASN A 27 -2.73 28.41 -1.39
N LYS A 28 -2.22 27.32 -1.95
CA LYS A 28 -0.80 26.90 -1.87
C LYS A 28 -0.27 26.83 -0.42
N LYS A 29 -1.08 26.25 0.48
CA LYS A 29 -0.74 26.10 1.90
C LYS A 29 -0.20 24.70 2.18
N THR A 30 1.09 24.57 2.50
CA THR A 30 1.66 23.31 2.96
C THR A 30 1.22 22.97 4.39
N GLY A 31 1.04 21.68 4.66
CA GLY A 31 0.85 21.13 6.01
C GLY A 31 2.12 20.61 6.65
N VAL A 32 3.23 20.56 5.88
CA VAL A 32 4.53 20.11 6.38
C VAL A 32 5.13 21.15 7.30
N GLY A 33 5.59 20.75 8.46
CA GLY A 33 6.18 21.63 9.46
C GLY A 33 6.69 20.89 10.68
N MET A 34 7.02 21.62 11.74
CA MET A 34 7.55 21.04 12.98
C MET A 34 6.58 20.04 13.62
N MET A 35 7.12 18.94 14.15
CA MET A 35 6.35 17.91 14.86
C MET A 35 5.64 18.51 16.08
N LYS A 36 4.36 18.18 16.24
CA LYS A 36 3.54 18.54 17.39
C LYS A 36 3.13 17.32 18.21
N TYR A 37 2.71 16.27 17.54
CA TYR A 37 2.16 15.07 18.17
C TYR A 37 3.19 13.94 18.25
N LEU A 38 3.94 13.70 17.18
CA LEU A 38 5.02 12.72 17.18
C LEU A 38 6.16 13.20 18.08
N GLN A 39 6.57 12.35 19.02
CA GLN A 39 7.67 12.64 19.96
C GLN A 39 8.94 11.91 19.53
N SER A 40 9.86 12.60 18.85
CA SER A 40 11.17 12.09 18.44
C SER A 40 12.28 13.04 18.88
N CYS A 41 13.53 12.56 18.95
CA CYS A 41 14.70 13.42 19.17
C CYS A 41 15.04 14.26 17.91
N HIS A 42 14.64 13.83 16.71
CA HIS A 42 14.89 14.49 15.43
C HIS A 42 13.97 15.69 15.19
N LYS A 43 14.13 16.75 16.00
CA LYS A 43 13.30 17.96 15.93
C LYS A 43 13.53 18.79 14.66
N GLU A 44 14.65 18.59 13.99
CA GLU A 44 15.03 19.24 12.74
C GLU A 44 14.24 18.73 11.51
N LEU A 45 13.59 17.56 11.63
CA LEU A 45 12.85 16.95 10.52
C LEU A 45 11.39 17.43 10.51
N PRO A 46 10.98 18.22 9.51
CA PRO A 46 9.58 18.60 9.36
C PRO A 46 8.75 17.42 8.86
N VAL A 47 7.50 17.35 9.31
CA VAL A 47 6.54 16.28 8.98
C VAL A 47 5.16 16.82 8.62
N GLY A 48 4.40 16.05 7.87
CA GLY A 48 3.01 16.34 7.53
C GLY A 48 2.04 15.69 8.52
N GLU A 49 1.93 16.21 9.75
CA GLU A 49 0.97 15.71 10.74
C GLU A 49 -0.46 16.20 10.44
N VAL A 50 -1.45 15.36 10.65
CA VAL A 50 -2.86 15.75 10.79
C VAL A 50 -3.00 16.64 12.02
N LYS A 51 -3.69 17.79 11.89
CA LYS A 51 -3.71 18.84 12.92
C LYS A 51 -4.70 18.57 14.06
N LEU A 52 -5.07 17.29 14.26
CA LEU A 52 -5.92 16.80 15.35
C LEU A 52 -5.18 15.79 16.20
N SER A 53 -5.33 15.89 17.51
CA SER A 53 -4.87 14.88 18.48
C SER A 53 -5.73 13.61 18.39
N ASP A 54 -5.25 12.50 18.98
CA ASP A 54 -6.01 11.24 19.05
C ASP A 54 -7.35 11.43 19.79
N ASP A 55 -7.39 12.27 20.85
CA ASP A 55 -8.61 12.52 21.60
C ASP A 55 -9.62 13.37 20.82
N GLU A 56 -9.14 14.31 20.00
CA GLU A 56 -10.00 15.06 19.08
C GLU A 56 -10.55 14.15 17.98
N LEU A 57 -9.72 13.22 17.43
CA LEU A 57 -10.16 12.20 16.47
C LEU A 57 -11.21 11.25 17.08
N LYS A 58 -10.99 10.76 18.32
CA LYS A 58 -11.98 9.95 19.05
C LYS A 58 -13.29 10.69 19.26
N THR A 59 -13.21 11.97 19.64
CA THR A 59 -14.40 12.82 19.82
C THR A 59 -15.16 12.96 18.50
N LEU A 60 -14.47 13.21 17.39
CA LEU A 60 -15.06 13.29 16.05
C LEU A 60 -15.76 11.99 15.64
N LEU A 61 -15.20 10.84 16.05
CA LEU A 61 -15.75 9.51 15.77
C LEU A 61 -16.86 9.07 16.74
N GLY A 62 -17.09 9.82 17.84
CA GLY A 62 -18.01 9.45 18.91
C GLY A 62 -17.50 8.31 19.81
N LEU A 63 -16.19 8.15 19.90
CA LEU A 63 -15.53 7.13 20.70
C LEU A 63 -15.16 7.65 22.10
N PRO A 64 -15.11 6.78 23.13
CA PRO A 64 -14.62 7.15 24.45
C PRO A 64 -13.14 7.60 24.37
N VAL A 65 -12.79 8.74 25.00
CA VAL A 65 -11.43 9.28 25.01
C VAL A 65 -10.40 8.29 25.55
N GLY A 66 -10.77 7.49 26.56
CA GLY A 66 -9.90 6.46 27.14
C GLY A 66 -9.76 5.17 26.30
N SER A 67 -10.46 5.05 25.15
CA SER A 67 -10.35 3.87 24.31
C SER A 67 -8.97 3.77 23.63
N LEU A 68 -8.46 2.56 23.51
CA LEU A 68 -7.16 2.29 22.91
C LEU A 68 -7.35 1.88 21.44
N TYR A 69 -7.17 2.84 20.54
CA TYR A 69 -7.08 2.64 19.09
C TYR A 69 -5.76 3.19 18.58
N SER A 70 -5.22 2.60 17.51
CA SER A 70 -4.08 3.20 16.81
C SER A 70 -4.51 4.47 16.09
N ARG A 71 -3.59 5.41 15.94
CA ARG A 71 -3.84 6.62 15.15
C ARG A 71 -4.16 6.27 13.70
N THR A 72 -3.52 5.23 13.15
CA THR A 72 -3.86 4.65 11.83
C THR A 72 -5.35 4.28 11.74
N THR A 73 -5.89 3.56 12.76
CA THR A 73 -7.31 3.21 12.83
C THR A 73 -8.21 4.45 12.88
N LEU A 74 -7.87 5.45 13.72
CA LEU A 74 -8.68 6.66 13.88
C LEU A 74 -8.76 7.47 12.59
N LEU A 75 -7.61 7.69 11.92
CA LEU A 75 -7.54 8.40 10.63
C LEU A 75 -8.36 7.66 9.54
N GLY A 76 -8.18 6.35 9.45
CA GLY A 76 -8.92 5.51 8.50
C GLY A 76 -10.42 5.56 8.72
N ALA A 77 -10.88 5.47 9.98
CA ALA A 77 -12.31 5.54 10.32
C ALA A 77 -12.92 6.90 9.96
N VAL A 78 -12.20 8.00 10.15
CA VAL A 78 -12.66 9.34 9.73
C VAL A 78 -12.86 9.36 8.21
N ALA A 79 -11.86 8.95 7.44
CA ALA A 79 -11.95 8.99 5.98
C ALA A 79 -13.00 8.02 5.42
N VAL A 80 -13.17 6.82 5.99
CA VAL A 80 -14.22 5.87 5.58
C VAL A 80 -15.61 6.43 5.85
N LYS A 81 -15.86 7.03 7.04
CA LYS A 81 -17.15 7.67 7.34
C LYS A 81 -17.46 8.82 6.37
N GLN A 82 -16.46 9.63 6.02
CA GLN A 82 -16.62 10.70 5.04
C GLN A 82 -16.96 10.14 3.66
N ALA A 83 -16.22 9.12 3.18
CA ALA A 83 -16.46 8.51 1.87
C ALA A 83 -17.87 7.92 1.76
N MET A 84 -18.34 7.23 2.81
CA MET A 84 -19.70 6.69 2.88
C MET A 84 -20.75 7.81 2.85
N ALA A 85 -20.57 8.84 3.67
CA ALA A 85 -21.49 9.97 3.72
C ALA A 85 -21.56 10.71 2.38
N ASP A 86 -20.42 10.92 1.72
CA ASP A 86 -20.31 11.58 0.43
C ASP A 86 -20.90 10.75 -0.73
N ALA A 87 -20.90 9.40 -0.60
CA ALA A 87 -21.61 8.48 -1.48
C ALA A 87 -23.12 8.38 -1.17
N GLY A 88 -23.60 9.01 -0.09
CA GLY A 88 -24.97 8.87 0.38
C GLY A 88 -25.31 7.48 0.93
N LEU A 89 -24.30 6.72 1.39
CA LEU A 89 -24.45 5.36 1.91
C LEU A 89 -24.61 5.40 3.43
N SER A 90 -25.61 4.67 3.93
CA SER A 90 -25.76 4.33 5.35
C SER A 90 -25.62 2.82 5.56
N ALA A 91 -25.31 2.40 6.78
CA ALA A 91 -25.19 0.96 7.10
C ALA A 91 -26.45 0.16 6.68
N ASP A 92 -27.65 0.72 6.87
CA ASP A 92 -28.91 0.06 6.49
C ASP A 92 -29.02 -0.17 4.97
N MET A 93 -28.45 0.71 4.15
CA MET A 93 -28.47 0.58 2.68
C MET A 93 -27.52 -0.51 2.17
N LEU A 94 -26.59 -0.97 3.02
CA LEU A 94 -25.61 -2.00 2.70
C LEU A 94 -26.14 -3.41 3.01
N VAL A 95 -27.25 -3.54 3.73
CA VAL A 95 -27.84 -4.84 4.09
C VAL A 95 -28.18 -5.63 2.82
N GLY A 96 -27.69 -6.86 2.75
CA GLY A 96 -27.89 -7.76 1.59
C GLY A 96 -27.01 -7.48 0.38
N LYS A 97 -26.10 -6.50 0.47
CA LYS A 97 -25.05 -6.24 -0.55
C LYS A 97 -23.75 -6.95 -0.17
N LYS A 98 -23.01 -7.36 -1.18
CA LYS A 98 -21.62 -7.82 -1.00
C LYS A 98 -20.71 -6.59 -0.86
N VAL A 99 -20.44 -6.19 0.38
CA VAL A 99 -19.60 -5.03 0.68
C VAL A 99 -18.21 -5.50 1.11
N VAL A 100 -17.17 -4.84 0.62
CA VAL A 100 -15.79 -5.10 1.00
C VAL A 100 -15.10 -3.79 1.39
N LEU A 101 -14.43 -3.78 2.53
CA LEU A 101 -13.50 -2.73 2.94
C LEU A 101 -12.07 -3.20 2.66
N ILE A 102 -11.32 -2.46 1.84
CA ILE A 102 -9.92 -2.76 1.53
C ILE A 102 -9.06 -1.59 1.96
N SER A 103 -8.15 -1.82 2.90
CA SER A 103 -7.24 -0.79 3.41
C SER A 103 -5.77 -1.13 3.15
N GLY A 104 -5.03 -0.15 2.62
CA GLY A 104 -3.58 -0.20 2.53
C GLY A 104 -2.93 0.35 3.81
N THR A 105 -1.97 -0.39 4.37
CA THR A 105 -1.10 0.09 5.46
C THR A 105 0.25 -0.62 5.41
N THR A 106 1.33 0.06 5.82
CA THR A 106 2.67 -0.55 5.86
C THR A 106 2.98 -1.20 7.20
N VAL A 107 2.51 -0.62 8.29
CA VAL A 107 2.88 -1.04 9.66
C VAL A 107 1.68 -1.10 10.63
N GLY A 108 0.46 -0.88 10.15
CA GLY A 108 -0.75 -0.98 10.97
C GLY A 108 -0.71 -0.11 12.22
N GLY A 109 -0.83 -0.73 13.39
CA GLY A 109 -0.81 -0.07 14.69
C GLY A 109 0.57 0.13 15.30
N MET A 110 1.60 0.35 14.50
CA MET A 110 2.98 0.53 14.98
C MET A 110 3.13 1.69 15.98
N ASP A 111 2.37 2.77 15.82
CA ASP A 111 2.33 3.90 16.75
C ASP A 111 1.91 3.49 18.17
N VAL A 112 1.06 2.48 18.31
CA VAL A 112 0.72 1.86 19.61
C VAL A 112 1.81 0.90 20.04
N THR A 113 2.27 0.05 19.12
CA THR A 113 3.29 -0.97 19.38
C THR A 113 4.56 -0.36 19.98
N GLU A 114 5.11 0.70 19.39
CA GLU A 114 6.33 1.36 19.86
C GLU A 114 6.17 2.01 21.25
N ARG A 115 4.95 2.48 21.59
CA ARG A 115 4.67 3.05 22.92
C ARG A 115 4.62 1.98 24.00
N ILE A 116 3.93 0.88 23.75
CA ILE A 116 3.69 -0.16 24.75
C ILE A 116 4.81 -1.17 24.89
N LEU A 117 5.75 -1.22 23.91
CA LEU A 117 6.86 -2.18 23.91
C LEU A 117 7.69 -2.10 25.22
N VAL A 118 7.98 -0.88 25.69
CA VAL A 118 8.74 -0.67 26.94
C VAL A 118 7.97 -1.22 28.15
N GLU A 119 6.70 -0.81 28.28
CA GLU A 119 5.82 -1.23 29.38
C GLU A 119 5.64 -2.75 29.41
N MET A 120 5.57 -3.37 28.25
CA MET A 120 5.37 -4.81 28.12
C MET A 120 6.62 -5.61 28.45
N ARG A 121 7.79 -5.14 28.02
CA ARG A 121 9.06 -5.78 28.41
C ARG A 121 9.23 -5.80 29.92
N ASP A 122 8.87 -4.70 30.58
CA ASP A 122 8.92 -4.60 32.05
C ASP A 122 7.86 -5.51 32.71
N THR A 123 6.67 -5.64 32.11
CA THR A 123 5.59 -6.50 32.62
C THR A 123 5.92 -7.98 32.55
N LEU A 124 6.60 -8.45 31.48
CA LEU A 124 7.06 -9.84 31.37
C LEU A 124 8.12 -10.17 32.43
N GLN A 125 8.92 -9.20 32.88
CA GLN A 125 9.90 -9.37 33.93
C GLN A 125 9.31 -9.29 35.36
N THR A 126 8.23 -8.51 35.52
CA THR A 126 7.56 -8.28 36.82
C THR A 126 6.03 -8.25 36.60
N PRO A 127 5.31 -9.39 36.66
CA PRO A 127 3.87 -9.43 36.44
C PRO A 127 3.11 -8.52 37.41
N ASN A 128 2.54 -7.42 36.91
CA ASN A 128 1.70 -6.51 37.68
C ASN A 128 0.29 -6.49 37.05
N THR A 129 -0.73 -6.78 37.83
CA THR A 129 -2.11 -7.02 37.40
C THR A 129 -2.88 -5.78 36.91
N GLN A 130 -2.27 -4.59 36.89
CA GLN A 130 -2.91 -3.34 36.47
C GLN A 130 -2.45 -2.82 35.10
N GLN A 131 -1.55 -3.49 34.42
CA GLN A 131 -1.05 -3.10 33.10
C GLN A 131 -1.83 -3.75 31.95
N GLN A 132 -1.76 -3.13 30.75
CA GLN A 132 -2.43 -3.63 29.56
C GLN A 132 -2.08 -5.10 29.25
N SER A 133 -3.07 -5.84 28.81
CA SER A 133 -2.89 -7.27 28.52
C SER A 133 -1.92 -7.48 27.35
N PRO A 134 -0.97 -8.44 27.43
CA PRO A 134 -0.16 -8.85 26.28
C PRO A 134 -0.96 -9.19 25.02
N VAL A 135 -2.22 -9.63 25.19
CA VAL A 135 -3.16 -9.90 24.08
C VAL A 135 -3.44 -8.64 23.26
N ASP A 136 -3.54 -7.48 23.92
CA ASP A 136 -3.84 -6.21 23.23
C ASP A 136 -2.67 -5.74 22.38
N TYR A 137 -1.44 -6.04 22.77
CA TYR A 137 -0.24 -5.82 21.96
C TYR A 137 -0.25 -6.68 20.69
N VAL A 138 -0.35 -8.00 20.85
CA VAL A 138 -0.32 -8.94 19.73
C VAL A 138 -1.40 -8.62 18.70
N LYS A 139 -2.61 -8.28 19.16
CA LYS A 139 -3.70 -7.89 18.26
C LYS A 139 -3.43 -6.61 17.47
N ARG A 140 -2.77 -5.63 18.04
CA ARG A 140 -2.55 -4.33 17.38
C ARG A 140 -1.32 -4.28 16.50
N HIS A 141 -0.40 -5.23 16.68
CA HIS A 141 0.73 -5.36 15.77
C HIS A 141 0.30 -5.87 14.38
N ASP A 142 -0.71 -6.70 14.32
CA ASP A 142 -1.29 -7.20 13.06
C ASP A 142 -1.95 -6.05 12.27
N CYS A 143 -1.48 -5.81 11.04
CA CYS A 143 -2.03 -4.79 10.14
C CYS A 143 -3.53 -5.00 9.86
N GLY A 144 -3.99 -6.24 9.77
CA GLY A 144 -5.40 -6.58 9.56
C GLY A 144 -6.31 -6.13 10.68
N SER A 145 -5.78 -6.01 11.90
CA SER A 145 -6.55 -5.51 13.04
C SER A 145 -7.00 -4.07 12.86
N THR A 146 -6.17 -3.20 12.25
CA THR A 146 -6.55 -1.82 11.96
C THR A 146 -7.73 -1.74 11.00
N THR A 147 -7.76 -2.56 9.95
CA THR A 147 -8.88 -2.59 9.00
C THR A 147 -10.16 -3.14 9.65
N ASN A 148 -10.05 -4.18 10.49
CA ASN A 148 -11.18 -4.69 11.27
C ASN A 148 -11.75 -3.62 12.22
N GLU A 149 -10.90 -2.90 12.94
CA GLU A 149 -11.30 -1.81 13.83
C GLU A 149 -11.97 -0.65 13.07
N ILE A 150 -11.44 -0.27 11.90
CA ILE A 150 -12.06 0.74 11.01
C ILE A 150 -13.48 0.31 10.63
N ALA A 151 -13.66 -0.94 10.17
CA ALA A 151 -14.99 -1.48 9.84
C ALA A 151 -15.94 -1.41 11.05
N GLN A 152 -15.48 -1.83 12.21
CA GLN A 152 -16.26 -1.81 13.46
C GLN A 152 -16.68 -0.39 13.86
N ILE A 153 -15.76 0.59 13.85
CA ILE A 153 -16.03 2.00 14.19
C ILE A 153 -17.03 2.62 13.20
N CYS A 154 -16.97 2.20 11.94
CA CYS A 154 -17.88 2.68 10.89
C CYS A 154 -19.22 1.93 10.86
N GLY A 155 -19.42 0.91 11.70
CA GLY A 155 -20.65 0.09 11.74
C GLY A 155 -20.86 -0.74 10.46
N LEU A 156 -19.77 -1.16 9.81
CA LEU A 156 -19.81 -1.96 8.60
C LEU A 156 -19.85 -3.45 8.93
N ASP A 157 -20.90 -4.14 8.44
CA ASP A 157 -20.95 -5.60 8.36
C ASP A 157 -20.50 -6.01 6.95
N CYS A 158 -19.20 -6.23 6.77
CA CYS A 158 -18.59 -6.44 5.45
C CYS A 158 -17.37 -7.37 5.53
N GLU A 159 -16.95 -7.91 4.39
CA GLU A 159 -15.61 -8.52 4.30
C GLU A 159 -14.54 -7.44 4.41
N VAL A 160 -13.42 -7.76 5.05
CA VAL A 160 -12.28 -6.85 5.22
C VAL A 160 -11.02 -7.46 4.65
N CYS A 161 -10.21 -6.61 4.03
CA CYS A 161 -8.96 -6.99 3.40
C CYS A 161 -7.89 -5.91 3.65
N THR A 162 -6.68 -6.33 3.98
CA THR A 162 -5.55 -5.42 4.18
C THR A 162 -4.42 -5.74 3.23
N ILE A 163 -3.89 -4.71 2.58
CA ILE A 163 -2.80 -4.79 1.60
C ILE A 163 -1.60 -4.01 2.10
N SER A 164 -0.40 -4.58 1.91
CA SER A 164 0.86 -3.95 2.26
C SER A 164 1.88 -4.10 1.14
N THR A 165 1.95 -3.09 0.26
CA THR A 165 2.89 -2.98 -0.85
C THR A 165 3.67 -1.67 -0.78
N ALA A 166 4.15 -1.35 0.42
CA ALA A 166 4.81 -0.08 0.73
C ALA A 166 3.97 1.13 0.27
N CYS A 167 4.56 2.10 -0.44
CA CYS A 167 3.88 3.34 -0.81
C CYS A 167 2.71 3.14 -1.80
N SER A 168 2.67 2.03 -2.55
CA SER A 168 1.59 1.73 -3.49
C SER A 168 0.37 1.00 -2.87
N SER A 169 0.38 0.73 -1.56
CA SER A 169 -0.65 -0.07 -0.88
C SER A 169 -2.07 0.42 -1.15
N ALA A 170 -2.31 1.73 -1.04
CA ALA A 170 -3.64 2.30 -1.22
C ALA A 170 -4.13 2.26 -2.69
N ILE A 171 -3.25 2.47 -3.67
CA ILE A 171 -3.61 2.27 -5.08
C ILE A 171 -3.93 0.79 -5.34
N ASN A 172 -3.14 -0.12 -4.80
CA ASN A 172 -3.41 -1.55 -4.95
C ASN A 172 -4.73 -1.96 -4.28
N SER A 173 -5.11 -1.33 -3.16
CA SER A 173 -6.43 -1.52 -2.56
C SER A 173 -7.55 -1.10 -3.52
N ILE A 174 -7.40 0.01 -4.23
CA ILE A 174 -8.35 0.46 -5.26
C ILE A 174 -8.37 -0.50 -6.46
N ILE A 175 -7.19 -0.96 -6.94
CA ILE A 175 -7.08 -1.92 -8.06
C ILE A 175 -7.80 -3.22 -7.72
N VAL A 176 -7.51 -3.83 -6.56
CA VAL A 176 -8.19 -5.05 -6.10
C VAL A 176 -9.69 -4.84 -5.97
N GLY A 177 -10.12 -3.68 -5.46
CA GLY A 177 -11.53 -3.31 -5.40
C GLY A 177 -12.20 -3.28 -6.78
N CYS A 178 -11.54 -2.71 -7.78
CA CYS A 178 -12.02 -2.72 -9.16
C CYS A 178 -12.13 -4.15 -9.73
N GLU A 179 -11.14 -5.00 -9.45
CA GLU A 179 -11.15 -6.40 -9.88
C GLU A 179 -12.32 -7.17 -9.25
N MET A 180 -12.55 -6.99 -7.94
CA MET A 180 -13.65 -7.65 -7.22
C MET A 180 -15.03 -7.20 -7.72
N LEU A 181 -15.19 -5.92 -8.06
CA LEU A 181 -16.40 -5.44 -8.70
C LEU A 181 -16.58 -6.07 -10.08
N ARG A 182 -15.53 -6.10 -10.93
CA ARG A 182 -15.60 -6.67 -12.28
C ARG A 182 -15.92 -8.16 -12.27
N SER A 183 -15.31 -8.92 -11.36
CA SER A 183 -15.56 -10.36 -11.19
C SER A 183 -16.91 -10.70 -10.54
N GLY A 184 -17.63 -9.71 -9.99
CA GLY A 184 -18.91 -9.95 -9.28
C GLY A 184 -18.74 -10.47 -7.85
N GLU A 185 -17.52 -10.42 -7.32
CA GLU A 185 -17.23 -10.76 -5.92
C GLU A 185 -17.80 -9.71 -4.95
N ALA A 186 -17.90 -8.46 -5.39
CA ALA A 186 -18.45 -7.35 -4.61
C ALA A 186 -19.49 -6.56 -5.41
N ASP A 187 -20.45 -5.95 -4.69
CA ASP A 187 -21.41 -4.97 -5.19
C ASP A 187 -20.93 -3.55 -4.92
N ILE A 188 -20.31 -3.35 -3.74
CA ILE A 188 -19.76 -2.07 -3.27
C ILE A 188 -18.39 -2.34 -2.65
N VAL A 189 -17.41 -1.52 -2.99
CA VAL A 189 -16.09 -1.57 -2.36
C VAL A 189 -15.75 -0.21 -1.77
N ILE A 190 -15.28 -0.19 -0.53
CA ILE A 190 -14.68 0.97 0.10
C ILE A 190 -13.17 0.70 0.11
N ALA A 191 -12.41 1.42 -0.71
CA ALA A 191 -10.99 1.14 -0.91
C ALA A 191 -10.12 2.38 -0.67
N GLY A 192 -8.97 2.18 -0.10
CA GLY A 192 -8.01 3.24 0.16
C GLY A 192 -6.88 2.81 1.06
N GLY A 193 -6.37 3.74 1.86
CA GLY A 193 -5.33 3.47 2.83
C GLY A 193 -5.29 4.46 3.97
N SER A 194 -4.67 4.05 5.05
CA SER A 194 -4.47 4.86 6.25
C SER A 194 -3.11 4.54 6.85
N GLU A 195 -2.38 5.59 7.25
CA GLU A 195 -1.10 5.46 7.90
C GLU A 195 -0.87 6.61 8.88
N ALA A 196 -0.43 6.27 10.09
CA ALA A 196 0.00 7.24 11.09
C ALA A 196 1.51 7.44 11.04
N LEU A 197 1.98 8.62 11.41
CA LEU A 197 3.38 8.85 11.73
C LEU A 197 3.77 8.03 12.96
N SER A 198 4.93 7.39 12.91
CA SER A 198 5.53 6.64 14.02
C SER A 198 7.02 6.91 14.09
N LYS A 199 7.62 6.70 15.26
CA LYS A 199 9.08 6.74 15.40
C LYS A 199 9.75 5.67 14.55
N PHE A 200 9.10 4.52 14.42
CA PHE A 200 9.57 3.43 13.57
C PHE A 200 9.78 3.91 12.13
N HIS A 201 8.77 4.58 11.54
CA HIS A 201 8.89 5.16 10.20
C HIS A 201 9.93 6.27 10.14
N LEU A 202 9.83 7.26 11.04
CA LEU A 202 10.73 8.41 11.01
C LEU A 202 12.19 7.98 11.06
N ASN A 203 12.51 7.14 12.03
CA ASN A 203 13.87 6.66 12.22
C ASN A 203 14.32 5.72 11.09
N GLY A 204 13.42 4.86 10.62
CA GLY A 204 13.69 3.98 9.49
C GLY A 204 14.10 4.77 8.24
N PHE A 205 13.31 5.74 7.83
CA PHE A 205 13.63 6.59 6.69
C PHE A 205 14.85 7.49 6.94
N ASN A 206 15.07 7.95 8.18
CA ASN A 206 16.25 8.71 8.56
C ASN A 206 17.55 7.90 8.39
N THR A 207 17.53 6.59 8.74
CA THR A 207 18.71 5.71 8.52
C THR A 207 19.08 5.53 7.05
N LEU A 208 18.13 5.76 6.13
CA LEU A 208 18.36 5.72 4.68
C LEU A 208 18.90 7.03 4.10
N HIS A 209 18.98 8.08 4.92
CA HIS A 209 19.44 9.42 4.51
C HIS A 209 18.62 10.01 3.35
N ILE A 210 17.29 9.82 3.37
CA ILE A 210 16.38 10.31 2.33
C ILE A 210 15.32 11.27 2.87
N LEU A 211 15.49 11.78 4.09
CA LEU A 211 14.66 12.82 4.66
C LEU A 211 15.28 14.21 4.43
N ASP A 212 14.41 15.20 4.19
CA ASP A 212 14.81 16.60 4.05
C ASP A 212 14.54 17.36 5.36
N THR A 213 15.45 18.25 5.74
CA THR A 213 15.30 19.18 6.86
C THR A 213 14.51 20.44 6.51
N GLU A 214 14.18 20.61 5.24
CA GLU A 214 13.27 21.62 4.72
C GLU A 214 12.03 20.94 4.09
N VAL A 215 11.06 21.72 3.61
CA VAL A 215 9.93 21.16 2.87
C VAL A 215 10.43 20.54 1.57
N CYS A 216 10.04 19.30 1.30
CA CYS A 216 10.50 18.56 0.13
C CYS A 216 10.10 19.29 -1.18
N ARG A 217 10.99 19.18 -2.16
CA ARG A 217 10.93 19.89 -3.44
C ARG A 217 11.00 18.88 -4.59
N PRO A 218 9.90 18.17 -4.90
CA PRO A 218 9.94 17.19 -6.00
C PRO A 218 10.39 17.81 -7.32
N PHE A 219 11.26 17.10 -8.03
CA PHE A 219 11.87 17.45 -9.32
C PHE A 219 12.80 18.68 -9.30
N ASP A 220 12.98 19.36 -8.18
CA ASP A 220 13.87 20.52 -8.04
C ASP A 220 15.35 20.10 -8.02
N ALA A 221 16.23 20.89 -8.64
CA ALA A 221 17.68 20.63 -8.65
C ALA A 221 18.30 20.63 -7.25
N THR A 222 17.69 21.30 -6.28
CA THR A 222 18.17 21.38 -4.88
C THR A 222 17.52 20.36 -3.95
N ARG A 223 16.71 19.42 -4.48
CA ARG A 223 16.09 18.37 -3.68
C ARG A 223 17.12 17.48 -3.00
N VAL A 224 16.86 17.09 -1.77
CA VAL A 224 17.72 16.18 -1.00
C VAL A 224 16.97 14.99 -0.40
N GLY A 225 15.64 15.09 -0.30
CA GLY A 225 14.84 14.04 0.32
C GLY A 225 13.36 14.38 0.40
N LEU A 226 12.64 13.54 1.11
CA LEU A 226 11.21 13.67 1.38
C LEU A 226 10.95 14.13 2.82
N ASN A 227 9.72 14.56 3.09
CA ASN A 227 9.21 14.65 4.47
C ASN A 227 8.16 13.56 4.65
N LEU A 228 8.16 12.89 5.79
CA LEU A 228 7.07 11.96 6.11
C LEU A 228 5.79 12.72 6.44
N GLY A 229 4.67 12.10 6.13
CA GLY A 229 3.34 12.58 6.48
C GLY A 229 2.47 11.45 7.01
N GLU A 230 1.29 11.80 7.51
CA GLU A 230 0.24 10.87 7.91
C GLU A 230 -1.10 11.28 7.32
N GLY A 231 -2.02 10.35 7.27
CA GLY A 231 -3.38 10.60 6.82
C GLY A 231 -4.10 9.34 6.38
N ALA A 232 -5.29 9.55 5.85
CA ALA A 232 -6.10 8.53 5.21
C ALA A 232 -6.85 9.09 4.03
N GLY A 233 -6.99 8.27 2.99
CA GLY A 233 -7.85 8.53 1.85
C GLY A 233 -8.64 7.29 1.52
N PHE A 234 -9.95 7.42 1.34
CA PHE A 234 -10.81 6.31 0.92
C PHE A 234 -11.79 6.76 -0.16
N VAL A 235 -12.07 5.85 -1.08
CA VAL A 235 -13.08 6.03 -2.13
C VAL A 235 -14.12 4.92 -2.07
N VAL A 236 -15.37 5.27 -2.37
CA VAL A 236 -16.43 4.28 -2.60
C VAL A 236 -16.48 3.95 -4.08
N LEU A 237 -16.38 2.67 -4.41
CA LEU A 237 -16.37 2.15 -5.77
C LEU A 237 -17.65 1.35 -6.04
N GLN A 238 -18.28 1.60 -7.19
CA GLN A 238 -19.49 0.91 -7.66
C GLN A 238 -19.43 0.69 -9.17
N LYS A 239 -20.15 -0.32 -9.70
CA LYS A 239 -20.13 -0.64 -11.14
C LYS A 239 -20.77 0.44 -11.98
N GLU A 240 -21.90 0.95 -11.55
CA GLU A 240 -22.68 1.96 -12.26
C GLU A 240 -23.28 2.93 -11.24
N ASP A 241 -23.12 4.22 -11.47
CA ASP A 241 -23.78 5.24 -10.66
C ASP A 241 -23.93 6.54 -11.44
N VAL A 242 -25.14 7.07 -11.47
CA VAL A 242 -25.44 8.37 -12.08
C VAL A 242 -24.82 9.55 -11.32
N ASN A 243 -24.41 9.33 -10.06
CA ASN A 243 -23.77 10.33 -9.20
C ASN A 243 -22.24 10.19 -9.14
N ALA A 244 -21.63 9.48 -10.09
CA ALA A 244 -20.19 9.30 -10.12
C ALA A 244 -19.44 10.65 -10.14
N LYS A 245 -18.43 10.75 -9.27
CA LYS A 245 -17.54 11.91 -9.18
C LYS A 245 -16.41 11.83 -10.19
N ALA A 246 -15.99 10.62 -10.49
CA ALA A 246 -15.04 10.23 -11.51
C ALA A 246 -15.17 8.71 -11.77
N TYR A 247 -14.42 8.21 -12.74
CA TYR A 247 -14.37 6.79 -13.06
C TYR A 247 -12.93 6.29 -13.07
N ILE A 248 -12.72 5.04 -12.66
CA ILE A 248 -11.46 4.33 -12.91
C ILE A 248 -11.53 3.75 -14.33
N GLY A 249 -10.78 4.35 -15.25
CA GLY A 249 -10.71 3.93 -16.66
C GLY A 249 -9.74 2.79 -16.89
N GLY A 250 -8.59 2.83 -16.19
CA GLY A 250 -7.54 1.83 -16.30
C GLY A 250 -6.63 1.84 -15.09
N TYR A 251 -5.81 0.82 -14.97
CA TYR A 251 -4.81 0.70 -13.91
C TYR A 251 -3.71 -0.28 -14.30
N GLY A 252 -2.57 -0.14 -13.65
CA GLY A 252 -1.45 -1.07 -13.75
C GLY A 252 -0.82 -1.32 -12.38
N ASN A 253 -0.43 -2.56 -12.15
CA ASN A 253 0.40 -3.00 -11.03
C ASN A 253 1.55 -3.82 -11.58
N LYS A 254 2.78 -3.33 -11.40
CA LYS A 254 4.01 -3.95 -11.89
C LYS A 254 5.09 -3.96 -10.82
N CYS A 255 6.10 -4.76 -11.05
CA CYS A 255 7.28 -4.80 -10.20
C CYS A 255 8.52 -4.34 -10.98
N ASP A 256 9.25 -3.37 -10.42
CA ASP A 256 10.54 -2.92 -10.99
C ASP A 256 11.62 -4.02 -10.97
N ALA A 257 11.49 -4.96 -10.04
CA ALA A 257 12.38 -6.13 -9.91
C ALA A 257 13.89 -5.80 -9.94
N PHE A 258 14.25 -4.59 -9.48
CA PHE A 258 15.61 -4.05 -9.54
C PHE A 258 16.31 -4.09 -8.17
N HIS A 259 15.77 -3.39 -7.18
CA HIS A 259 16.35 -3.25 -5.84
C HIS A 259 15.26 -3.15 -4.76
N GLN A 260 15.61 -3.40 -3.49
CA GLN A 260 14.62 -3.38 -2.38
C GLN A 260 14.09 -1.96 -2.07
N THR A 261 14.87 -0.91 -2.32
CA THR A 261 14.50 0.46 -1.94
C THR A 261 14.76 1.51 -3.03
N ALA A 262 15.57 1.19 -4.03
CA ALA A 262 15.88 2.11 -5.12
C ALA A 262 15.11 1.74 -6.38
N SER A 263 14.61 2.75 -7.10
CA SER A 263 14.06 2.60 -8.43
C SER A 263 15.18 2.40 -9.45
N SER A 264 14.90 1.67 -10.52
CA SER A 264 15.84 1.50 -11.65
C SER A 264 16.11 2.82 -12.36
N ASP A 265 17.31 2.99 -12.89
CA ASP A 265 17.71 4.24 -13.57
C ASP A 265 16.88 4.51 -14.83
N ASP A 266 16.36 3.47 -15.48
CA ASP A 266 15.52 3.55 -16.67
C ASP A 266 14.02 3.64 -16.35
N GLY A 267 13.62 3.61 -15.07
CA GLY A 267 12.25 3.73 -14.61
C GLY A 267 11.34 2.59 -15.07
N GLU A 268 11.86 1.37 -15.19
CA GLU A 268 11.15 0.24 -15.81
C GLU A 268 9.82 -0.06 -15.13
N GLY A 269 9.78 -0.17 -13.81
CA GLY A 269 8.55 -0.47 -13.07
C GLY A 269 7.48 0.62 -13.26
N ALA A 270 7.87 1.88 -13.09
CA ALA A 270 6.99 3.04 -13.31
C ALA A 270 6.46 3.08 -14.76
N TYR A 271 7.34 2.85 -15.75
CA TYR A 271 6.97 2.77 -17.16
C TYR A 271 5.94 1.65 -17.41
N LEU A 272 6.18 0.46 -16.89
CA LEU A 272 5.30 -0.69 -17.08
C LEU A 272 3.93 -0.47 -16.44
N ALA A 273 3.87 0.11 -15.22
CA ALA A 273 2.62 0.39 -14.52
C ALA A 273 1.78 1.44 -15.26
N MET A 274 2.37 2.55 -15.67
CA MET A 274 1.67 3.59 -16.45
C MET A 274 1.23 3.07 -17.82
N ARG A 275 2.06 2.27 -18.51
CA ARG A 275 1.71 1.67 -19.79
C ARG A 275 0.50 0.75 -19.65
N GLU A 276 0.48 -0.14 -18.64
CA GLU A 276 -0.66 -1.02 -18.41
C GLU A 276 -1.95 -0.23 -18.08
N ALA A 277 -1.83 0.86 -17.31
CA ALA A 277 -2.98 1.73 -17.02
C ALA A 277 -3.55 2.36 -18.31
N LEU A 278 -2.71 2.80 -19.23
CA LEU A 278 -3.11 3.32 -20.55
C LEU A 278 -3.73 2.22 -21.42
N GLU A 279 -3.06 1.07 -21.56
CA GLU A 279 -3.51 -0.06 -22.35
C GLU A 279 -4.87 -0.60 -21.87
N SER A 280 -5.03 -0.76 -20.55
CA SER A 280 -6.29 -1.26 -19.94
C SER A 280 -7.45 -0.27 -20.07
N SER A 281 -7.17 1.03 -20.19
CA SER A 281 -8.17 2.08 -20.38
C SER A 281 -8.61 2.26 -21.84
N GLY A 282 -7.75 1.87 -22.79
CA GLY A 282 -7.92 2.18 -24.20
C GLY A 282 -7.84 3.68 -24.54
N ILE A 283 -7.33 4.51 -23.62
CA ILE A 283 -7.15 5.96 -23.82
C ILE A 283 -5.79 6.19 -24.46
N ASP A 284 -5.79 6.97 -25.55
CA ASP A 284 -4.53 7.39 -26.18
C ASP A 284 -3.76 8.35 -25.24
N LYS A 285 -2.46 8.14 -25.13
CA LYS A 285 -1.59 8.94 -24.25
C LYS A 285 -1.67 10.45 -24.49
N SER A 286 -1.95 10.89 -25.73
CA SER A 286 -2.13 12.30 -26.08
C SER A 286 -3.39 12.94 -25.47
N GLN A 287 -4.28 12.14 -24.91
CA GLN A 287 -5.50 12.63 -24.26
C GLN A 287 -5.31 12.88 -22.75
N ILE A 288 -4.19 12.46 -22.18
CA ILE A 288 -3.91 12.69 -20.75
C ILE A 288 -3.68 14.16 -20.51
N ASP A 289 -4.43 14.73 -19.58
CA ASP A 289 -4.38 16.16 -19.24
C ASP A 289 -3.40 16.46 -18.11
N TYR A 290 -3.32 15.55 -17.10
CA TYR A 290 -2.51 15.75 -15.92
C TYR A 290 -2.01 14.41 -15.36
N ILE A 291 -0.83 14.46 -14.75
CA ILE A 291 -0.23 13.35 -14.00
C ILE A 291 0.11 13.83 -12.59
N ASN A 292 -0.53 13.22 -11.58
CA ASN A 292 -0.06 13.31 -10.21
C ASN A 292 1.07 12.28 -10.05
N ALA A 293 2.29 12.77 -10.07
CA ALA A 293 3.48 11.95 -9.99
C ALA A 293 3.70 11.40 -8.56
N HIS A 294 4.39 10.27 -8.46
CA HIS A 294 4.88 9.83 -7.17
C HIS A 294 5.80 10.85 -6.54
N GLY A 295 6.75 11.41 -7.31
CA GLY A 295 7.52 12.63 -7.02
C GLY A 295 7.84 12.86 -5.55
N THR A 296 8.80 12.13 -5.00
CA THR A 296 9.12 12.15 -3.55
C THR A 296 10.06 13.28 -3.14
N GLY A 297 10.74 13.92 -4.10
CA GLY A 297 11.83 14.85 -3.81
C GLY A 297 13.16 14.15 -3.51
N THR A 298 13.25 12.84 -3.72
CA THR A 298 14.50 12.10 -3.49
C THR A 298 15.40 12.09 -4.73
N PRO A 299 16.73 12.03 -4.55
CA PRO A 299 17.69 12.02 -5.66
C PRO A 299 17.54 10.83 -6.62
N ASN A 300 16.96 9.71 -6.18
CA ASN A 300 16.78 8.50 -7.00
C ASN A 300 15.42 8.45 -7.71
N ASN A 301 14.30 8.66 -6.96
CA ASN A 301 12.97 8.47 -7.52
C ASN A 301 12.65 9.46 -8.65
N ASP A 302 12.90 10.75 -8.45
CA ASP A 302 12.42 11.78 -9.36
C ASP A 302 13.06 11.71 -10.76
N PRO A 303 14.38 11.45 -10.91
CA PRO A 303 14.96 11.16 -12.21
C PRO A 303 14.42 9.87 -12.85
N SER A 304 14.28 8.79 -12.09
CA SER A 304 13.75 7.51 -12.57
C SER A 304 12.32 7.67 -13.12
N GLU A 305 11.41 8.31 -12.37
CA GLU A 305 10.05 8.61 -12.82
C GLU A 305 10.05 9.52 -14.05
N SER A 306 10.95 10.50 -14.09
CA SER A 306 11.11 11.40 -15.24
C SER A 306 11.53 10.65 -16.51
N VAL A 307 12.39 9.64 -16.40
CA VAL A 307 12.75 8.76 -17.52
C VAL A 307 11.55 7.95 -17.97
N ALA A 308 10.77 7.37 -17.04
CA ALA A 308 9.56 6.62 -17.36
C ALA A 308 8.53 7.49 -18.10
N LEU A 309 8.31 8.72 -17.66
CA LEU A 309 7.42 9.68 -18.31
C LEU A 309 7.90 10.02 -19.74
N LYS A 310 9.19 10.27 -19.92
CA LYS A 310 9.80 10.51 -21.25
C LYS A 310 9.66 9.28 -22.16
N ARG A 311 9.78 8.07 -21.63
CA ARG A 311 9.60 6.81 -22.39
C ARG A 311 8.16 6.65 -22.91
N ILE A 312 7.15 7.08 -22.15
CA ILE A 312 5.73 6.99 -22.55
C ILE A 312 5.35 8.14 -23.48
N PHE A 313 5.59 9.37 -23.06
CA PHE A 313 5.03 10.56 -23.71
C PHE A 313 5.98 11.20 -24.73
N GLY A 314 7.28 10.86 -24.70
CA GLY A 314 8.28 11.53 -25.53
C GLY A 314 8.49 12.98 -25.11
N ASN A 315 8.31 13.91 -26.05
CA ASN A 315 8.42 15.34 -25.79
C ASN A 315 7.08 15.98 -25.37
N ASP A 316 5.97 15.26 -25.52
CA ASP A 316 4.61 15.76 -25.27
C ASP A 316 4.10 15.29 -23.90
N ILE A 317 4.92 15.51 -22.85
CA ILE A 317 4.56 15.17 -21.48
C ILE A 317 3.40 16.07 -21.04
N PRO A 318 2.29 15.50 -20.48
CA PRO A 318 1.20 16.29 -19.91
C PRO A 318 1.66 17.18 -18.76
N LEU A 319 0.75 17.98 -18.18
CA LEU A 319 1.03 18.68 -16.93
C LEU A 319 1.33 17.67 -15.82
N VAL A 320 2.42 17.86 -15.09
CA VAL A 320 2.88 16.97 -14.03
C VAL A 320 3.14 17.76 -12.76
N SER A 321 2.67 17.28 -11.63
CA SER A 321 3.12 17.76 -10.32
C SER A 321 3.09 16.67 -9.27
N SER A 322 3.75 16.90 -8.14
CA SER A 322 3.63 16.07 -6.94
C SER A 322 3.01 16.91 -5.82
N THR A 323 2.07 16.31 -5.10
CA THR A 323 1.41 16.95 -3.94
C THR A 323 2.11 16.69 -2.61
N LYS A 324 3.25 15.96 -2.62
CA LYS A 324 3.99 15.61 -1.40
C LYS A 324 4.62 16.81 -0.68
N GLY A 325 4.89 17.91 -1.38
CA GLY A 325 5.29 19.17 -0.74
C GLY A 325 4.17 19.81 0.11
N PHE A 326 2.90 19.40 -0.09
CA PHE A 326 1.77 19.81 0.72
C PHE A 326 1.51 18.88 1.90
N THR A 327 1.46 17.57 1.65
CA THR A 327 1.00 16.56 2.61
C THR A 327 2.11 15.87 3.36
N GLY A 328 3.36 15.97 2.90
CA GLY A 328 4.39 14.99 3.19
C GLY A 328 4.11 13.67 2.46
N HIS A 329 5.03 12.74 2.52
CA HIS A 329 4.86 11.38 2.01
C HIS A 329 4.11 10.53 3.04
N THR A 330 2.84 10.29 2.82
CA THR A 330 1.96 9.55 3.74
C THR A 330 2.07 8.02 3.57
N THR A 331 3.22 7.56 3.10
CA THR A 331 3.59 6.14 2.90
C THR A 331 2.47 5.34 2.23
N SER A 332 1.89 4.34 2.90
CA SER A 332 0.84 3.48 2.32
C SER A 332 -0.41 4.23 1.89
N ALA A 333 -0.78 5.31 2.56
CA ALA A 333 -1.99 6.10 2.28
C ALA A 333 -1.81 7.07 1.09
N SER A 334 -0.57 7.30 0.62
CA SER A 334 -0.26 8.29 -0.43
C SER A 334 -1.16 8.17 -1.64
N GLY A 335 -1.24 6.97 -2.22
CA GLY A 335 -1.95 6.78 -3.47
C GLY A 335 -3.45 7.06 -3.40
N SER A 336 -4.12 6.78 -2.27
CA SER A 336 -5.55 7.11 -2.12
C SER A 336 -5.79 8.57 -1.77
N ILE A 337 -4.95 9.20 -0.95
CA ILE A 337 -4.97 10.64 -0.70
C ILE A 337 -4.80 11.39 -2.03
N GLU A 338 -3.81 11.01 -2.83
CA GLU A 338 -3.52 11.59 -4.13
C GLU A 338 -4.63 11.28 -5.15
N THR A 339 -5.28 10.10 -5.09
CA THR A 339 -6.48 9.79 -5.89
C THR A 339 -7.63 10.75 -5.56
N VAL A 340 -7.92 10.98 -4.27
CA VAL A 340 -8.95 11.94 -3.85
C VAL A 340 -8.59 13.35 -4.33
N ILE A 341 -7.33 13.78 -4.18
CA ILE A 341 -6.86 15.09 -4.68
C ILE A 341 -7.04 15.19 -6.21
N CYS A 342 -6.71 14.14 -6.98
CA CYS A 342 -6.95 14.11 -8.42
C CYS A 342 -8.43 14.29 -8.78
N VAL A 343 -9.34 13.60 -8.08
CA VAL A 343 -10.79 13.77 -8.33
C VAL A 343 -11.26 15.19 -7.98
N LEU A 344 -10.78 15.77 -6.87
CA LEU A 344 -11.07 17.17 -6.52
C LEU A 344 -10.54 18.14 -7.59
N ALA A 345 -9.33 17.90 -8.10
CA ALA A 345 -8.72 18.68 -9.17
C ALA A 345 -9.55 18.60 -10.47
N MET A 346 -10.00 17.39 -10.85
CA MET A 346 -10.87 17.16 -12.01
C MET A 346 -12.21 17.91 -11.89
N GLN A 347 -12.86 17.82 -10.72
CA GLN A 347 -14.15 18.49 -10.47
C GLN A 347 -14.04 20.02 -10.54
N ASN A 348 -12.91 20.56 -10.04
CA ASN A 348 -12.68 22.00 -9.94
C ASN A 348 -11.84 22.58 -11.09
N LYS A 349 -11.41 21.76 -12.05
CA LYS A 349 -10.66 22.14 -13.25
C LYS A 349 -9.36 22.92 -12.94
N PHE A 350 -8.64 22.52 -11.91
CA PHE A 350 -7.33 23.08 -11.57
C PHE A 350 -6.26 21.99 -11.49
N VAL A 351 -5.02 22.39 -11.68
CA VAL A 351 -3.86 21.50 -11.50
C VAL A 351 -3.12 21.92 -10.23
N PRO A 352 -2.94 21.01 -9.26
CA PRO A 352 -2.11 21.31 -8.09
C PRO A 352 -0.68 21.67 -8.51
N VAL A 353 -0.10 22.69 -7.90
CA VAL A 353 1.31 23.03 -8.17
C VAL A 353 2.26 22.02 -7.56
N CYS A 354 3.46 21.94 -8.10
CA CYS A 354 4.56 21.24 -7.43
C CYS A 354 5.15 22.18 -6.36
N TYR A 355 4.69 22.03 -5.12
CA TYR A 355 5.09 22.95 -4.04
C TYR A 355 6.60 22.85 -3.76
N GLY A 356 7.24 23.99 -3.58
CA GLY A 356 8.67 24.10 -3.28
C GLY A 356 9.59 24.07 -4.50
N PHE A 357 9.09 23.79 -5.72
CA PHE A 357 9.89 23.81 -6.93
C PHE A 357 10.34 25.25 -7.28
N SER A 358 11.62 25.41 -7.60
CA SER A 358 12.21 26.72 -7.94
C SER A 358 13.42 26.63 -8.90
N HIS A 359 14.07 25.48 -9.01
CA HIS A 359 15.27 25.31 -9.81
C HIS A 359 15.15 24.08 -10.73
N ILE A 360 15.29 24.29 -12.01
CA ILE A 360 15.24 23.24 -13.03
C ILE A 360 16.41 22.26 -12.86
N ASP A 361 16.08 20.96 -12.89
CA ASP A 361 17.05 19.87 -12.99
C ASP A 361 16.95 19.22 -14.37
N GLU A 362 18.04 19.20 -15.13
CA GLU A 362 18.07 18.58 -16.47
C GLU A 362 17.81 17.06 -16.46
N ALA A 363 18.07 16.39 -15.34
CA ALA A 363 17.78 14.97 -15.19
C ALA A 363 16.28 14.69 -15.00
N CYS A 364 15.50 15.69 -14.60
CA CYS A 364 14.08 15.58 -14.29
C CYS A 364 13.17 16.17 -15.39
N ILE A 365 11.87 15.94 -15.26
CA ILE A 365 10.85 16.69 -16.00
C ILE A 365 10.70 18.08 -15.38
N HIS A 366 10.16 19.03 -16.14
CA HIS A 366 9.77 20.32 -15.60
C HIS A 366 8.33 20.23 -15.06
N PRO A 367 8.13 20.29 -13.74
CA PRO A 367 6.80 20.16 -13.17
C PRO A 367 5.97 21.43 -13.36
N PHE A 368 4.65 21.32 -13.13
CA PHE A 368 3.74 22.45 -13.18
C PHE A 368 3.95 23.39 -11.99
N GLU A 369 4.27 24.65 -12.27
CA GLU A 369 4.54 25.71 -11.29
C GLU A 369 3.28 26.50 -10.88
N GLY A 370 2.20 26.36 -11.66
CA GLY A 370 0.94 27.03 -11.44
C GLY A 370 0.68 28.16 -12.42
N ASP A 371 -0.59 28.39 -12.71
CA ASP A 371 -1.13 29.55 -13.42
C ASP A 371 -2.55 29.83 -12.90
N ASP A 372 -3.17 30.92 -13.39
CA ASP A 372 -4.54 31.31 -13.01
C ASP A 372 -5.59 30.78 -13.98
N LYS A 373 -5.27 29.78 -14.82
CA LYS A 373 -6.18 29.25 -15.84
C LYS A 373 -6.98 28.06 -15.32
N GLN A 374 -8.18 27.90 -15.86
CA GLN A 374 -8.89 26.62 -15.78
C GLN A 374 -8.27 25.64 -16.78
N HIS A 375 -7.97 24.44 -16.31
CA HIS A 375 -7.40 23.38 -17.12
C HIS A 375 -8.47 22.34 -17.51
N ARG A 376 -8.29 21.76 -18.68
CA ARG A 376 -8.98 20.54 -19.01
C ARG A 376 -8.46 19.44 -18.06
N MET A 377 -9.37 18.65 -17.48
CA MET A 377 -9.07 17.61 -16.50
C MET A 377 -10.01 16.41 -16.73
N ASP A 378 -10.03 15.89 -17.97
CA ASP A 378 -10.89 14.76 -18.33
C ASP A 378 -10.21 13.41 -18.08
N TYR A 379 -8.89 13.37 -18.21
CA TYR A 379 -8.06 12.18 -18.02
C TYR A 379 -6.83 12.48 -17.17
N VAL A 380 -6.74 11.82 -16.04
CA VAL A 380 -5.67 12.03 -15.06
C VAL A 380 -5.01 10.71 -14.69
N ILE A 381 -3.69 10.68 -14.67
CA ILE A 381 -2.91 9.55 -14.12
C ILE A 381 -2.49 9.91 -12.69
N CYS A 382 -2.65 8.95 -11.77
CA CYS A 382 -2.16 9.01 -10.39
C CYS A 382 -1.17 7.87 -10.16
N ASN A 383 0.08 8.21 -9.86
CA ASN A 383 1.19 7.28 -9.70
C ASN A 383 1.54 7.06 -8.23
N SER A 384 1.85 5.84 -7.87
CA SER A 384 2.41 5.51 -6.56
C SER A 384 3.41 4.36 -6.69
N PHE A 385 4.68 4.66 -6.41
CA PHE A 385 5.80 3.72 -6.56
C PHE A 385 6.39 3.40 -5.20
N GLY A 386 6.46 2.11 -4.87
CA GLY A 386 6.77 1.65 -3.52
C GLY A 386 8.13 0.97 -3.41
N PHE A 387 8.72 1.05 -2.23
CA PHE A 387 9.86 0.20 -1.90
C PHE A 387 9.53 -1.26 -2.23
N GLY A 388 10.54 -2.00 -2.68
CA GLY A 388 10.36 -3.33 -3.23
C GLY A 388 10.05 -3.34 -4.72
N GLY A 389 9.94 -2.15 -5.34
CA GLY A 389 9.59 -2.01 -6.75
C GLY A 389 8.11 -2.30 -7.03
N ASN A 390 7.23 -2.16 -6.03
CA ASN A 390 5.78 -2.27 -6.22
C ASN A 390 5.25 -0.97 -6.81
N ASP A 391 5.12 -0.91 -8.12
CA ASP A 391 4.74 0.29 -8.88
C ASP A 391 3.31 0.18 -9.38
N SER A 392 2.50 1.19 -9.08
CA SER A 392 1.09 1.20 -9.43
C SER A 392 0.67 2.55 -10.00
N SER A 393 -0.20 2.50 -11.01
CA SER A 393 -0.78 3.68 -11.65
C SER A 393 -2.29 3.50 -11.80
N LEU A 394 -3.06 4.56 -11.54
CA LEU A 394 -4.48 4.65 -11.86
C LEU A 394 -4.70 5.67 -12.98
N LEU A 395 -5.56 5.36 -13.92
CA LEU A 395 -6.09 6.32 -14.88
C LEU A 395 -7.53 6.65 -14.50
N LEU A 396 -7.72 7.90 -14.12
CA LEU A 396 -9.01 8.47 -13.75
C LEU A 396 -9.64 9.18 -14.94
N MET A 397 -10.97 9.05 -15.09
CA MET A 397 -11.76 9.68 -16.14
C MET A 397 -12.90 10.50 -15.53
N LYS A 398 -13.18 11.64 -16.10
CA LYS A 398 -14.27 12.50 -15.67
C LYS A 398 -15.66 11.99 -16.07
N HIS A 399 -15.76 11.35 -17.22
CA HIS A 399 -17.01 10.88 -17.79
C HIS A 399 -16.91 9.39 -18.10
N ASP A 400 -18.01 8.67 -17.91
CA ASP A 400 -18.12 7.32 -18.42
C ASP A 400 -18.02 7.36 -19.96
N ARG A 401 -16.98 6.73 -20.51
CA ARG A 401 -16.99 6.33 -21.90
C ARG A 401 -17.38 4.85 -21.90
N SER A 402 -18.61 4.56 -22.28
CA SER A 402 -18.91 3.23 -22.74
C SER A 402 -17.94 2.94 -23.90
N LEU A 403 -16.84 2.27 -23.60
CA LEU A 403 -15.99 1.71 -24.65
C LEU A 403 -16.91 0.89 -25.55
N PRO A 404 -16.83 1.04 -26.88
CA PRO A 404 -17.46 0.06 -27.76
C PRO A 404 -16.95 -1.31 -27.26
N PRO A 405 -17.82 -2.33 -27.21
CA PRO A 405 -17.39 -3.66 -26.78
C PRO A 405 -16.11 -4.00 -27.56
N PRO A 406 -15.08 -4.55 -26.92
CA PRO A 406 -13.87 -4.96 -27.62
C PRO A 406 -14.30 -5.75 -28.84
N SER A 407 -13.68 -5.46 -30.00
CA SER A 407 -13.91 -6.20 -31.23
C SER A 407 -13.93 -7.69 -30.88
N PRO A 408 -14.74 -8.54 -31.54
CA PRO A 408 -14.89 -9.96 -31.16
C PRO A 408 -13.62 -10.77 -31.46
N VAL A 409 -12.51 -10.37 -30.88
CA VAL A 409 -11.34 -11.19 -30.66
C VAL A 409 -11.57 -11.80 -29.30
N GLU A 410 -12.19 -12.96 -29.31
CA GLU A 410 -12.43 -13.83 -28.17
C GLU A 410 -13.19 -13.15 -27.02
N ARG A 411 -14.50 -13.40 -26.94
CA ARG A 411 -15.28 -13.18 -25.73
C ARG A 411 -14.52 -13.84 -24.59
N GLU A 412 -14.14 -13.02 -23.58
CA GLU A 412 -13.78 -13.57 -22.28
C GLU A 412 -14.83 -14.64 -21.93
N PRO A 413 -14.44 -15.82 -21.47
CA PRO A 413 -15.42 -16.80 -21.04
C PRO A 413 -16.32 -16.11 -20.02
N GLU A 414 -17.63 -16.09 -20.28
CA GLU A 414 -18.61 -15.64 -19.29
C GLU A 414 -18.29 -16.41 -18.01
N CYS A 415 -17.78 -15.70 -17.00
CA CYS A 415 -17.56 -16.29 -15.69
C CYS A 415 -18.90 -16.93 -15.29
N ASP A 416 -18.90 -18.25 -15.24
CA ASP A 416 -20.10 -18.99 -14.87
C ASP A 416 -20.46 -18.55 -13.45
N ASN A 417 -21.50 -17.74 -13.30
CA ASN A 417 -21.97 -17.09 -12.07
C ASN A 417 -22.34 -18.10 -10.96
N LYS A 418 -22.00 -19.37 -11.13
CA LYS A 418 -22.44 -20.48 -10.28
C LYS A 418 -21.45 -20.94 -9.21
N SER A 419 -20.23 -20.42 -9.18
CA SER A 419 -19.30 -20.77 -8.10
C SER A 419 -18.76 -19.52 -7.43
N PRO A 420 -19.08 -19.23 -6.17
CA PRO A 420 -18.44 -18.16 -5.44
C PRO A 420 -16.95 -18.49 -5.34
N PHE A 421 -16.08 -17.48 -5.59
CA PHE A 421 -14.65 -17.58 -5.33
C PHE A 421 -14.44 -18.00 -3.88
N LYS A 422 -13.95 -19.21 -3.64
CA LYS A 422 -13.85 -19.75 -2.27
C LYS A 422 -12.55 -19.39 -1.58
N GLY A 423 -11.47 -19.14 -2.35
CA GLY A 423 -10.15 -18.83 -1.80
C GLY A 423 -9.61 -19.95 -0.91
N ASP A 424 -10.06 -21.18 -1.10
CA ASP A 424 -9.57 -22.37 -0.45
C ASP A 424 -8.85 -23.28 -1.47
N LEU A 425 -7.94 -24.12 -0.95
CA LEU A 425 -7.18 -25.04 -1.80
C LEU A 425 -8.04 -26.12 -2.45
N GLU A 426 -9.20 -26.46 -1.87
CA GLU A 426 -10.10 -27.47 -2.45
C GLU A 426 -10.75 -26.96 -3.72
N GLY A 427 -11.14 -25.66 -3.78
CA GLY A 427 -11.70 -25.04 -4.98
C GLY A 427 -10.67 -24.77 -6.08
N LEU A 428 -9.39 -24.69 -5.72
CA LEU A 428 -8.27 -24.40 -6.62
C LEU A 428 -7.48 -25.63 -7.06
N GLY A 429 -7.82 -26.83 -6.56
CA GLY A 429 -7.03 -28.04 -6.78
C GLY A 429 -6.73 -28.33 -8.25
N GLU A 430 -7.60 -27.89 -9.17
CA GLU A 430 -7.38 -28.06 -10.61
C GLU A 430 -6.31 -27.16 -11.22
N PHE A 431 -5.92 -26.06 -10.55
CA PHE A 431 -4.90 -25.11 -11.00
C PHE A 431 -3.55 -25.31 -10.31
N ILE A 432 -3.50 -26.00 -9.15
CA ILE A 432 -2.27 -26.18 -8.37
C ILE A 432 -1.38 -27.19 -9.09
N VAL A 433 -0.14 -26.77 -9.38
CA VAL A 433 0.90 -27.60 -10.03
C VAL A 433 2.12 -27.85 -9.14
N ALA A 434 2.28 -27.09 -8.07
CA ALA A 434 3.29 -27.29 -7.03
C ALA A 434 2.84 -26.72 -5.70
N ASP A 435 3.25 -27.35 -4.57
CA ASP A 435 2.92 -26.93 -3.21
C ASP A 435 4.03 -27.35 -2.24
N ILE A 436 4.83 -26.41 -1.80
CA ILE A 436 6.01 -26.63 -0.95
C ILE A 436 5.82 -25.93 0.39
N THR A 437 6.04 -26.65 1.48
CA THR A 437 5.96 -26.12 2.85
C THR A 437 7.24 -26.35 3.63
N ILE A 438 7.68 -25.34 4.38
CA ILE A 438 8.72 -25.38 5.40
C ILE A 438 8.11 -24.85 6.71
N ASP A 439 8.14 -25.67 7.77
CA ASP A 439 7.58 -25.33 9.09
C ASP A 439 8.54 -25.60 10.25
N SER A 440 9.80 -25.95 9.95
CA SER A 440 10.83 -26.16 10.94
C SER A 440 12.20 -25.61 10.50
N MET A 441 13.05 -25.32 11.48
CA MET A 441 14.40 -24.79 11.23
C MET A 441 15.35 -25.84 10.62
N GLU A 442 15.09 -27.14 10.85
CA GLU A 442 15.89 -28.23 10.26
C GLU A 442 15.74 -28.25 8.73
N GLN A 443 14.54 -28.01 8.22
CA GLN A 443 14.27 -27.97 6.78
C GLN A 443 14.97 -26.81 6.06
N LEU A 444 15.36 -25.76 6.80
CA LEU A 444 16.17 -24.68 6.25
C LEU A 444 17.64 -25.03 6.00
N ALA A 445 18.13 -26.15 6.49
CA ALA A 445 19.54 -26.52 6.35
C ALA A 445 19.99 -26.68 4.89
N ASP A 446 19.07 -27.09 4.00
CA ASP A 446 19.31 -27.36 2.59
C ASP A 446 19.23 -26.14 1.68
N TYR A 447 19.07 -24.92 2.24
CA TYR A 447 18.93 -23.70 1.44
C TYR A 447 20.07 -23.44 0.45
N LYS A 448 21.26 -24.04 0.68
CA LYS A 448 22.48 -23.75 -0.09
C LYS A 448 22.41 -24.20 -1.56
N GLU A 449 21.50 -25.10 -1.90
CA GLU A 449 21.24 -25.49 -3.29
C GLU A 449 20.60 -24.36 -4.10
N TYR A 450 19.77 -23.51 -3.45
CA TYR A 450 18.97 -22.46 -4.08
C TYR A 450 19.46 -21.05 -3.81
N ILE A 451 20.15 -20.85 -2.68
CA ILE A 451 20.61 -19.54 -2.21
C ILE A 451 22.11 -19.63 -1.94
N SER A 452 22.91 -18.77 -2.54
CA SER A 452 24.35 -18.78 -2.31
C SER A 452 24.68 -18.49 -0.83
N PRO A 453 25.76 -19.07 -0.27
CA PRO A 453 26.15 -18.81 1.12
C PRO A 453 26.40 -17.34 1.44
N LYS A 454 26.82 -16.53 0.44
CA LYS A 454 27.05 -15.09 0.59
C LYS A 454 25.73 -14.34 0.78
N GLU A 455 24.71 -14.67 -0.01
CA GLU A 455 23.37 -14.09 0.11
C GLU A 455 22.69 -14.55 1.40
N GLY A 456 22.72 -15.86 1.69
CA GLY A 456 22.08 -16.44 2.86
C GLY A 456 22.58 -15.87 4.20
N ARG A 457 23.81 -15.34 4.27
CA ARG A 457 24.30 -14.65 5.48
C ARG A 457 23.62 -13.31 5.75
N ARG A 458 23.07 -12.67 4.71
CA ARG A 458 22.41 -11.36 4.80
C ARG A 458 20.89 -11.47 4.96
N MET A 459 20.33 -12.66 4.79
CA MET A 459 18.90 -12.92 4.89
C MET A 459 18.51 -13.36 6.30
N GLY A 460 17.42 -12.80 6.83
CA GLY A 460 16.72 -13.33 8.00
C GLY A 460 16.18 -14.75 7.74
N LYS A 461 15.77 -15.45 8.81
CA LYS A 461 15.27 -16.83 8.69
C LYS A 461 14.04 -16.92 7.80
N LEU A 462 13.06 -16.00 7.96
CA LEU A 462 11.84 -15.97 7.16
C LEU A 462 12.14 -15.71 5.68
N MET A 463 13.01 -14.75 5.38
CA MET A 463 13.43 -14.46 4.01
C MET A 463 14.05 -15.68 3.33
N LYS A 464 14.87 -16.45 4.07
CA LYS A 464 15.46 -17.71 3.55
C LYS A 464 14.39 -18.74 3.25
N ALA A 465 13.47 -18.97 4.19
CA ALA A 465 12.40 -19.95 4.04
C ALA A 465 11.48 -19.61 2.87
N ALA A 466 11.07 -18.36 2.79
CA ALA A 466 10.20 -17.87 1.74
C ALA A 466 10.86 -17.97 0.34
N THR A 467 12.13 -17.56 0.24
CA THR A 467 12.89 -17.71 -1.00
C THR A 467 13.04 -19.19 -1.38
N LEU A 468 13.35 -20.05 -0.42
CA LEU A 468 13.55 -21.47 -0.65
C LEU A 468 12.27 -22.16 -1.12
N THR A 469 11.14 -22.00 -0.40
CA THR A 469 9.86 -22.61 -0.80
C THR A 469 9.40 -22.11 -2.16
N SER A 470 9.57 -20.81 -2.46
CA SER A 470 9.19 -20.22 -3.73
C SER A 470 10.00 -20.76 -4.91
N LEU A 471 11.33 -20.86 -4.76
CA LEU A 471 12.20 -21.40 -5.81
C LEU A 471 11.98 -22.92 -6.02
N MET A 472 11.74 -23.65 -4.94
CA MET A 472 11.41 -25.09 -5.04
C MET A 472 10.08 -25.29 -5.77
N ALA A 473 9.04 -24.52 -5.41
CA ALA A 473 7.74 -24.62 -6.04
C ALA A 473 7.77 -24.24 -7.55
N LEU A 474 8.51 -23.17 -7.90
CA LEU A 474 8.72 -22.79 -9.29
C LEU A 474 9.47 -23.87 -10.08
N ARG A 475 10.52 -24.46 -9.50
CA ARG A 475 11.28 -25.54 -10.11
C ARG A 475 10.43 -26.78 -10.32
N GLU A 476 9.62 -27.19 -9.34
CA GLU A 476 8.69 -28.33 -9.46
C GLU A 476 7.66 -28.09 -10.53
N ALA A 477 7.13 -26.85 -10.65
CA ALA A 477 6.20 -26.46 -11.70
C ALA A 477 6.84 -26.29 -13.08
N GLY A 478 8.18 -26.31 -13.19
CA GLY A 478 8.89 -26.06 -14.44
C GLY A 478 8.78 -24.62 -14.95
N ILE A 479 8.69 -23.63 -14.01
CA ILE A 479 8.51 -22.21 -14.30
C ILE A 479 9.73 -21.45 -13.81
N GLU A 480 10.38 -20.68 -14.68
CA GLU A 480 11.51 -19.82 -14.31
C GLU A 480 11.05 -18.45 -13.80
N CYS A 481 10.04 -17.85 -14.47
CA CYS A 481 9.47 -16.56 -14.13
C CYS A 481 7.93 -16.66 -14.17
N PRO A 482 7.22 -16.48 -13.05
CA PRO A 482 5.77 -16.46 -13.04
C PRO A 482 5.23 -15.15 -13.61
N ASP A 483 3.97 -15.13 -14.07
CA ASP A 483 3.31 -13.90 -14.54
C ASP A 483 2.91 -12.98 -13.37
N ALA A 484 2.72 -13.56 -12.17
CA ALA A 484 2.37 -12.83 -10.97
C ALA A 484 2.97 -13.46 -9.72
N ILE A 485 3.27 -12.63 -8.72
CA ILE A 485 3.70 -13.02 -7.39
C ILE A 485 2.74 -12.40 -6.37
N ILE A 486 2.10 -13.25 -5.58
CA ILE A 486 1.19 -12.84 -4.51
C ILE A 486 1.71 -13.41 -3.20
N THR A 487 1.99 -12.55 -2.23
CA THR A 487 2.44 -12.99 -0.91
C THR A 487 1.38 -12.71 0.15
N ALA A 488 1.40 -13.50 1.19
CA ALA A 488 0.53 -13.43 2.35
C ALA A 488 1.35 -13.54 3.62
N THR A 489 1.01 -12.75 4.62
CA THR A 489 1.64 -12.81 5.94
C THR A 489 0.70 -12.24 7.00
N ALA A 490 0.77 -12.72 8.22
CA ALA A 490 0.05 -12.11 9.33
C ALA A 490 0.87 -10.96 9.96
N ASN A 491 2.17 -11.20 10.19
CA ASN A 491 3.01 -10.29 10.95
C ASN A 491 4.27 -9.80 10.19
N GLY A 492 4.43 -10.22 8.94
CA GLY A 492 5.59 -9.82 8.12
C GLY A 492 6.92 -10.32 8.69
N MET A 493 7.94 -9.52 8.50
CA MET A 493 9.30 -9.75 8.97
C MET A 493 9.44 -9.39 10.46
N LEU A 494 8.69 -10.13 11.32
CA LEU A 494 8.48 -9.80 12.72
C LEU A 494 9.78 -9.70 13.54
N GLU A 495 10.70 -10.67 13.37
CA GLU A 495 11.98 -10.64 14.07
C GLU A 495 12.82 -9.42 13.72
N THR A 496 12.74 -8.98 12.46
CA THR A 496 13.49 -7.81 11.98
C THR A 496 12.89 -6.51 12.53
N SER A 497 11.57 -6.39 12.52
CA SER A 497 10.84 -5.24 13.08
C SER A 497 11.06 -5.13 14.59
N GLU A 498 10.99 -6.28 15.32
CA GLU A 498 11.26 -6.32 16.74
C GLU A 498 12.69 -5.87 17.07
N LYS A 499 13.68 -6.36 16.33
CA LYS A 499 15.09 -5.96 16.55
C LYS A 499 15.27 -4.45 16.34
N PHE A 500 14.63 -3.86 15.33
CA PHE A 500 14.70 -2.42 15.11
C PHE A 500 14.05 -1.63 16.24
N LEU A 501 12.88 -2.07 16.71
CA LEU A 501 12.17 -1.44 17.83
C LEU A 501 12.94 -1.53 19.15
N VAL A 502 13.50 -2.72 19.45
CA VAL A 502 14.31 -2.94 20.65
C VAL A 502 15.57 -2.07 20.60
N ASP A 503 16.26 -2.01 19.46
CA ASP A 503 17.44 -1.17 19.27
C ASP A 503 17.11 0.30 19.51
N MET A 504 15.98 0.79 18.98
CA MET A 504 15.50 2.16 19.18
C MET A 504 15.20 2.47 20.65
N VAL A 505 14.66 1.51 21.41
CA VAL A 505 14.36 1.68 22.83
C VAL A 505 15.63 1.64 23.68
N ASP A 506 16.55 0.74 23.40
CA ASP A 506 17.73 0.49 24.23
C ASP A 506 18.88 1.47 23.94
N ASN A 507 19.07 1.85 22.68
CA ASN A 507 20.20 2.66 22.22
C ASN A 507 19.81 4.06 21.74
N GLY A 508 18.50 4.37 21.72
CA GLY A 508 17.98 5.66 21.25
C GLY A 508 17.81 5.70 19.72
N GLU A 509 17.43 6.88 19.23
CA GLU A 509 17.01 7.08 17.84
C GLU A 509 18.19 7.40 16.87
N GLU A 510 19.43 7.59 17.38
CA GLU A 510 20.53 8.15 16.58
C GLU A 510 21.37 7.14 15.81
N THR A 511 21.41 5.85 16.22
CA THR A 511 22.37 4.85 15.69
C THR A 511 21.70 3.56 15.19
N LEU A 512 20.56 3.68 14.54
CA LEU A 512 19.77 2.53 14.10
C LEU A 512 20.27 1.93 12.78
N SER A 513 19.98 0.65 12.55
CA SER A 513 20.42 -0.08 11.37
C SER A 513 19.48 0.09 10.18
N PRO A 514 19.94 0.67 9.05
CA PRO A 514 19.12 0.76 7.84
C PRO A 514 18.68 -0.61 7.30
N THR A 515 19.51 -1.65 7.48
CA THR A 515 19.21 -3.00 6.99
C THR A 515 17.99 -3.60 7.71
N LEU A 516 17.82 -3.34 9.01
CA LEU A 516 16.67 -3.83 9.75
C LEU A 516 15.39 -3.15 9.24
N PHE A 517 15.42 -1.85 8.99
CA PHE A 517 14.27 -1.15 8.43
C PHE A 517 13.92 -1.60 7.01
N MET A 518 14.91 -1.67 6.11
CA MET A 518 14.67 -2.13 4.72
C MET A 518 14.06 -3.53 4.65
N GLN A 519 14.39 -4.41 5.58
CA GLN A 519 13.88 -5.78 5.61
C GLN A 519 12.61 -5.95 6.45
N SER A 520 12.10 -4.90 7.07
CA SER A 520 10.92 -4.99 7.96
C SER A 520 9.58 -4.91 7.22
N THR A 521 9.53 -4.40 5.99
CA THR A 521 8.28 -4.22 5.27
C THR A 521 7.67 -5.56 4.84
N HIS A 522 6.35 -5.67 4.89
CA HIS A 522 5.63 -6.91 4.59
C HIS A 522 5.84 -7.41 3.17
N ASN A 523 5.98 -6.49 2.20
CA ASN A 523 6.20 -6.82 0.79
C ASN A 523 7.66 -7.18 0.43
N THR A 524 8.59 -7.11 1.39
CA THR A 524 10.02 -7.40 1.14
C THR A 524 10.22 -8.80 0.57
N ILE A 525 9.44 -9.79 0.99
CA ILE A 525 9.53 -11.16 0.50
C ILE A 525 9.12 -11.23 -0.97
N GLY A 526 7.96 -10.72 -1.33
CA GLY A 526 7.48 -10.69 -2.72
C GLY A 526 8.45 -9.95 -3.65
N SER A 527 9.01 -8.84 -3.17
CA SER A 527 10.04 -8.08 -3.85
C SER A 527 11.33 -8.89 -4.08
N ALA A 528 11.84 -9.54 -3.03
CA ALA A 528 13.07 -10.34 -3.15
C ALA A 528 12.92 -11.52 -4.14
N ILE A 529 11.74 -12.13 -4.17
CA ILE A 529 11.42 -13.19 -5.15
C ILE A 529 11.34 -12.59 -6.55
N ALA A 530 10.67 -11.43 -6.74
CA ALA A 530 10.56 -10.76 -8.03
C ALA A 530 11.93 -10.36 -8.60
N ILE A 531 12.80 -9.76 -7.78
CA ILE A 531 14.18 -9.42 -8.17
C ILE A 531 14.93 -10.67 -8.63
N ARG A 532 14.77 -11.79 -7.91
CA ARG A 532 15.49 -13.03 -8.21
C ARG A 532 14.99 -13.73 -9.47
N THR A 533 13.69 -13.73 -9.69
CA THR A 533 13.05 -14.34 -10.88
C THR A 533 12.94 -13.37 -12.05
N LYS A 534 13.32 -12.10 -11.86
CA LYS A 534 13.12 -10.99 -12.81
C LYS A 534 11.65 -10.86 -13.24
N CYS A 535 10.75 -11.07 -12.29
CA CYS A 535 9.31 -10.96 -12.53
C CYS A 535 8.88 -9.50 -12.43
N HIS A 536 8.56 -8.89 -13.56
CA HIS A 536 8.00 -7.53 -13.66
C HIS A 536 6.47 -7.54 -13.65
N GLY A 537 5.84 -8.69 -13.45
CA GLY A 537 4.40 -8.86 -13.43
C GLY A 537 3.73 -8.30 -12.18
N TYR A 538 2.46 -8.65 -12.02
CA TYR A 538 1.64 -8.30 -10.87
C TYR A 538 2.32 -8.75 -9.57
N ASN A 539 2.42 -7.85 -8.59
CA ASN A 539 3.04 -8.14 -7.30
C ASN A 539 2.25 -7.48 -6.17
N ILE A 540 1.74 -8.29 -5.24
CA ILE A 540 0.92 -7.81 -4.12
C ILE A 540 1.18 -8.63 -2.85
N THR A 541 0.98 -8.00 -1.69
CA THR A 541 1.10 -8.65 -0.38
C THR A 541 -0.16 -8.39 0.44
N TYR A 542 -0.79 -9.48 0.89
CA TYR A 542 -1.95 -9.47 1.78
C TYR A 542 -1.52 -9.65 3.23
N THR A 543 -2.08 -8.82 4.12
CA THR A 543 -1.77 -8.87 5.55
C THR A 543 -3.05 -8.72 6.39
N GLN A 544 -3.90 -9.76 6.37
CA GLN A 544 -5.17 -9.86 7.09
C GLN A 544 -5.12 -10.95 8.17
N GLY A 545 -4.06 -10.99 8.96
CA GLY A 545 -3.87 -12.01 9.97
C GLY A 545 -4.00 -13.43 9.40
N LYS A 546 -4.79 -14.28 10.06
CA LYS A 546 -5.04 -15.67 9.63
C LYS A 546 -5.71 -15.79 8.24
N ASP A 547 -6.39 -14.77 7.78
CA ASP A 547 -7.10 -14.78 6.50
C ASP A 547 -6.23 -14.30 5.32
N SER A 548 -4.96 -13.94 5.56
CA SER A 548 -4.04 -13.45 4.53
C SER A 548 -3.89 -14.41 3.35
N MET A 549 -3.68 -15.71 3.63
CA MET A 549 -3.54 -16.73 2.57
C MET A 549 -4.83 -16.92 1.77
N LYS A 550 -5.99 -16.84 2.42
CA LYS A 550 -7.30 -16.91 1.75
C LYS A 550 -7.45 -15.78 0.73
N TRP A 551 -7.09 -14.54 1.10
CA TRP A 551 -7.12 -13.40 0.19
C TRP A 551 -6.13 -13.55 -0.97
N ALA A 552 -4.91 -14.04 -0.70
CA ALA A 552 -3.90 -14.28 -1.74
C ALA A 552 -4.34 -15.34 -2.76
N LEU A 553 -4.92 -16.45 -2.31
CA LEU A 553 -5.44 -17.51 -3.18
C LEU A 553 -6.65 -17.03 -4.00
N ARG A 554 -7.55 -16.26 -3.40
CA ARG A 554 -8.72 -15.68 -4.07
C ARG A 554 -8.31 -14.71 -5.17
N ASP A 555 -7.25 -13.92 -4.93
CA ASP A 555 -6.69 -13.02 -5.93
C ASP A 555 -6.02 -13.78 -7.08
N ALA A 556 -5.22 -14.80 -6.77
CA ALA A 556 -4.61 -15.66 -7.78
C ALA A 556 -5.65 -16.35 -8.68
N GLU A 557 -6.72 -16.88 -8.07
CA GLU A 557 -7.86 -17.47 -8.80
C GLU A 557 -8.49 -16.44 -9.73
N ARG A 558 -8.72 -15.22 -9.25
CA ARG A 558 -9.29 -14.13 -10.04
C ARG A 558 -8.42 -13.80 -11.25
N LEU A 559 -7.10 -13.62 -11.04
CA LEU A 559 -6.17 -13.34 -12.14
C LEU A 559 -6.17 -14.41 -13.23
N ILE A 560 -6.19 -15.69 -12.83
CA ILE A 560 -6.24 -16.83 -13.78
C ILE A 560 -7.57 -16.86 -14.53
N ARG A 561 -8.70 -16.78 -13.81
CA ARG A 561 -10.03 -16.83 -14.43
C ARG A 561 -10.33 -15.64 -15.34
N MET A 562 -9.77 -14.47 -15.04
CA MET A 562 -9.87 -13.28 -15.88
C MET A 562 -8.85 -13.27 -17.04
N GLY A 563 -8.00 -14.29 -17.16
CA GLY A 563 -6.99 -14.39 -18.22
C GLY A 563 -5.83 -13.41 -18.08
N LYS A 564 -5.67 -12.78 -16.90
CA LYS A 564 -4.63 -11.77 -16.62
C LYS A 564 -3.27 -12.38 -16.29
N ALA A 565 -3.27 -13.62 -15.79
CA ALA A 565 -2.06 -14.40 -15.56
C ALA A 565 -2.29 -15.84 -15.96
N LYS A 566 -1.28 -16.48 -16.53
CA LYS A 566 -1.26 -17.92 -16.82
C LYS A 566 -0.60 -18.70 -15.69
N THR A 567 0.32 -18.07 -14.98
CA THR A 567 1.10 -18.67 -13.90
C THR A 567 1.18 -17.68 -12.73
N VAL A 568 0.80 -18.14 -11.54
CA VAL A 568 0.83 -17.32 -10.31
C VAL A 568 1.57 -18.06 -9.23
N LEU A 569 2.60 -17.43 -8.66
CA LEU A 569 3.24 -17.88 -7.43
C LEU A 569 2.53 -17.24 -6.24
N VAL A 570 1.95 -18.06 -5.37
CA VAL A 570 1.32 -17.61 -4.12
C VAL A 570 2.17 -18.10 -2.95
N GLY A 571 2.57 -17.20 -2.05
CA GLY A 571 3.36 -17.54 -0.87
C GLY A 571 2.69 -17.07 0.43
N CYS A 572 2.71 -17.90 1.48
CA CYS A 572 2.33 -17.50 2.84
C CYS A 572 3.51 -17.72 3.77
N HIS A 573 3.97 -16.64 4.41
CA HIS A 573 5.24 -16.65 5.12
C HIS A 573 5.11 -15.87 6.43
N ASP A 574 5.36 -16.55 7.55
CA ASP A 574 5.31 -15.97 8.89
C ASP A 574 6.42 -16.53 9.78
N GLU A 575 6.82 -15.75 10.77
CA GLU A 575 7.77 -16.13 11.79
C GLU A 575 7.33 -15.67 13.17
N SER A 576 7.82 -16.36 14.20
CA SER A 576 7.82 -15.86 15.57
C SER A 576 9.14 -15.15 15.88
N SER A 577 9.07 -14.11 16.68
CA SER A 577 10.23 -13.41 17.25
C SER A 577 10.36 -13.72 18.74
N PRO A 578 11.51 -13.48 19.38
CA PRO A 578 11.71 -13.79 20.79
C PRO A 578 10.68 -13.18 21.74
N LEU A 579 10.31 -11.91 21.54
CA LEU A 579 9.31 -11.24 22.36
C LEU A 579 7.91 -11.79 22.11
N PHE A 580 7.51 -11.96 20.86
CA PHE A 580 6.22 -12.54 20.52
C PHE A 580 6.09 -13.98 20.99
N GLN A 581 7.16 -14.79 20.93
CA GLN A 581 7.15 -16.14 21.47
C GLN A 581 6.87 -16.12 22.97
N SER A 582 7.46 -15.19 23.72
CA SER A 582 7.20 -15.02 25.15
C SER A 582 5.73 -14.69 25.45
N PHE A 583 5.06 -13.92 24.56
CA PHE A 583 3.63 -13.64 24.69
C PHE A 583 2.77 -14.84 24.38
N TYR A 584 3.10 -15.61 23.34
CA TYR A 584 2.40 -16.84 23.02
C TYR A 584 2.51 -17.86 24.14
N ASP A 585 3.70 -18.00 24.72
CA ASP A 585 3.95 -18.88 25.88
C ASP A 585 3.12 -18.42 27.10
N TYR A 586 3.07 -17.10 27.37
CA TYR A 586 2.24 -16.54 28.41
C TYR A 586 0.74 -16.84 28.22
N LEU A 587 0.27 -16.82 26.97
CA LEU A 587 -1.11 -17.14 26.59
C LEU A 587 -1.39 -18.64 26.45
N ASN A 588 -0.40 -19.51 26.67
CA ASN A 588 -0.45 -20.95 26.43
C ASN A 588 -0.85 -21.30 24.99
N LEU A 589 -0.38 -20.52 24.02
CA LEU A 589 -0.57 -20.73 22.59
C LEU A 589 0.70 -21.33 21.97
N SER A 590 0.54 -22.35 21.13
CA SER A 590 1.65 -22.90 20.33
C SER A 590 1.68 -22.25 18.97
N VAL A 591 2.81 -21.63 18.62
CA VAL A 591 3.01 -20.99 17.32
C VAL A 591 4.33 -21.49 16.74
N PRO A 592 4.41 -21.79 15.45
CA PRO A 592 5.67 -22.21 14.84
C PRO A 592 6.70 -21.08 14.84
N GLN A 593 7.97 -21.42 15.07
CA GLN A 593 9.06 -20.45 14.97
C GLN A 593 9.24 -19.90 13.56
N ILE A 594 8.84 -20.68 12.57
CA ILE A 594 8.83 -20.34 11.15
C ILE A 594 7.75 -21.13 10.45
N TYR A 595 7.06 -20.46 9.52
CA TYR A 595 6.14 -21.08 8.58
C TYR A 595 6.34 -20.45 7.21
N SER A 596 6.51 -21.26 6.19
CA SER A 596 6.64 -20.79 4.81
C SER A 596 6.01 -21.81 3.88
N ARG A 597 5.03 -21.41 3.10
CA ARG A 597 4.35 -22.22 2.10
C ARG A 597 4.29 -21.46 0.79
N SER A 598 4.67 -22.10 -0.29
CA SER A 598 4.57 -21.54 -1.64
C SER A 598 3.85 -22.51 -2.55
N VAL A 599 2.84 -21.99 -3.23
CA VAL A 599 1.97 -22.72 -4.16
C VAL A 599 2.09 -22.08 -5.54
N VAL A 600 2.25 -22.89 -6.59
CA VAL A 600 2.20 -22.42 -7.98
C VAL A 600 0.88 -22.83 -8.61
N LEU A 601 0.14 -21.85 -9.09
CA LEU A 601 -1.08 -22.03 -9.87
C LEU A 601 -0.79 -21.81 -11.36
N LYS A 602 -1.40 -22.64 -12.21
CA LYS A 602 -1.26 -22.55 -13.67
C LYS A 602 -2.63 -22.69 -14.34
N ALA A 603 -2.92 -21.76 -15.25
CA ALA A 603 -4.09 -21.88 -16.13
C ALA A 603 -4.01 -23.15 -16.98
N LYS A 604 -5.15 -23.81 -17.19
CA LYS A 604 -5.25 -25.00 -18.04
C LYS A 604 -5.09 -24.67 -19.53
#